data_36c6d99cb2be46beb97f488a7a1621c2
#
_entry.id   36c6d99cb2be46beb97f488a7a1621c2
#
_cell.length_a   1.000
_cell.length_b   1.000
_cell.length_c   1.000
_cell.angle_alpha   90.00
_cell.angle_beta   90.00
_cell.angle_gamma   90.00
#
_symmetry.space_group_name_H-M   'P 1'
#
loop_
_entity.id
_entity.type
_entity.pdbx_description
1 polymer ?
#
loop_
_entity_poly.entity_id
_entity_poly.type
_entity_poly.pdbx_seq_one_letter_code
_entity_poly.pdbx_strand_id
1 'polypeptide(L)'
;MASLSSDLPRTTLGVLFIVGLIILCAVIVRPFAASTVWAITLVLATWPWMKRLQDTFGGSRVAAVTVMTLGLFLLFMIPLSLAVAAIAANAESILSLPDTISNFKIPAPPDWLEDIPLIGGPASAEWRRLLGVGSLEIVGMLRPYARTMASWFIGAAGGFGLGLMHVLLTIAVAAILYAKGEAAAGWCRRFGLRLAGVRGEEAVVLAGLAIRGVALGVVVTALAQAVLTGIGLAVAGVPQAGVLAAIALLLCIAQLGPGLVIIPAIIWLFATGQTGAGIILLVIGVPTVLVDNVLRPLLIRRGADLPLLLILVGVIGGLLAFGMIGLFVGPVILAVTHALLEHWIAADTPPDSEPT
;
A
#
# COMPACT_ATOMS: atom_id res chain seq x y z
N MET A 1 35.09 -33.69 39.58
CA MET A 1 34.79 -32.26 39.43
C MET A 1 35.85 -31.62 38.55
N ALA A 2 35.79 -31.87 37.27
CA ALA A 2 36.76 -31.27 36.32
C ALA A 2 36.03 -31.05 34.99
N SER A 3 36.25 -29.93 34.39
CA SER A 3 36.01 -29.54 32.98
C SER A 3 34.78 -28.70 32.62
N LEU A 4 34.09 -28.02 33.53
CA LEU A 4 33.02 -27.08 33.14
C LEU A 4 33.52 -25.65 32.83
N SER A 5 34.81 -25.33 33.09
CA SER A 5 35.33 -23.97 32.97
C SER A 5 36.05 -23.63 31.62
N SER A 6 36.41 -24.67 30.85
CA SER A 6 37.13 -24.46 29.57
C SER A 6 36.21 -24.28 28.34
N ASP A 7 34.95 -24.69 28.44
CA ASP A 7 34.01 -24.62 27.32
C ASP A 7 33.25 -23.29 27.24
N LEU A 8 33.14 -22.54 28.35
CA LEU A 8 32.47 -21.26 28.41
C LEU A 8 33.02 -20.22 27.41
N PRO A 9 34.32 -19.92 27.35
CA PRO A 9 34.86 -18.96 26.39
C PRO A 9 34.66 -19.40 24.94
N ARG A 10 34.80 -20.69 24.66
CA ARG A 10 34.64 -21.26 23.32
C ARG A 10 33.18 -21.21 22.87
N THR A 11 32.26 -21.53 23.74
CA THR A 11 30.81 -21.45 23.49
C THR A 11 30.39 -20.00 23.30
N THR A 12 30.86 -19.08 24.15
CA THR A 12 30.56 -17.64 24.04
C THR A 12 31.10 -17.05 22.74
N LEU A 13 32.33 -17.37 22.36
CA LEU A 13 32.91 -16.95 21.06
C LEU A 13 32.12 -17.52 19.88
N GLY A 14 31.71 -18.79 19.95
CA GLY A 14 30.86 -19.42 18.92
C GLY A 14 29.50 -18.74 18.78
N VAL A 15 28.84 -18.44 19.88
CA VAL A 15 27.55 -17.70 19.88
C VAL A 15 27.73 -16.29 19.33
N LEU A 16 28.76 -15.56 19.77
CA LEU A 16 29.09 -14.20 19.28
C LEU A 16 29.36 -14.23 17.77
N PHE A 17 30.11 -15.21 17.29
CA PHE A 17 30.38 -15.36 15.86
C PHE A 17 29.10 -15.62 15.05
N ILE A 18 28.24 -16.55 15.51
CA ILE A 18 26.97 -16.86 14.86
C ILE A 18 26.05 -15.62 14.86
N VAL A 19 25.93 -14.92 15.98
CA VAL A 19 25.15 -13.69 16.09
C VAL A 19 25.69 -12.61 15.15
N GLY A 20 27.01 -12.42 15.13
CA GLY A 20 27.66 -11.49 14.20
C GLY A 20 27.37 -11.81 12.73
N LEU A 21 27.42 -13.10 12.38
CA LEU A 21 27.12 -13.57 11.03
C LEU A 21 25.65 -13.36 10.66
N ILE A 22 24.74 -13.60 11.58
CA ILE A 22 23.30 -13.32 11.40
C ILE A 22 23.07 -11.84 11.18
N ILE A 23 23.68 -10.97 12.00
CA ILE A 23 23.58 -9.51 11.84
C ILE A 23 24.12 -9.08 10.48
N LEU A 24 25.28 -9.59 10.07
CA LEU A 24 25.87 -9.28 8.77
C LEU A 24 24.96 -9.72 7.62
N CYS A 25 24.38 -10.90 7.68
CA CYS A 25 23.39 -11.38 6.71
C CYS A 25 22.16 -10.48 6.68
N ALA A 26 21.66 -10.06 7.84
CA ALA A 26 20.50 -9.15 7.93
C ALA A 26 20.80 -7.78 7.30
N VAL A 27 22.00 -7.23 7.49
CA VAL A 27 22.43 -5.98 6.85
C VAL A 27 22.51 -6.12 5.33
N ILE A 28 23.06 -7.25 4.83
CA ILE A 28 23.16 -7.52 3.38
C ILE A 28 21.77 -7.70 2.77
N VAL A 29 20.83 -8.34 3.46
CA VAL A 29 19.46 -8.59 2.97
C VAL A 29 18.57 -7.35 3.10
N ARG A 30 18.89 -6.42 4.00
CA ARG A 30 18.08 -5.23 4.27
C ARG A 30 17.61 -4.47 3.02
N PRO A 31 18.43 -4.14 2.02
CA PRO A 31 17.98 -3.44 0.81
C PRO A 31 17.00 -4.25 -0.04
N PHE A 32 17.02 -5.58 0.07
CA PHE A 32 16.13 -6.48 -0.66
C PHE A 32 14.82 -6.76 0.11
N ALA A 33 14.78 -6.45 1.40
CA ALA A 33 13.66 -6.82 2.27
C ALA A 33 12.33 -6.23 1.78
N ALA A 34 12.31 -4.94 1.42
CA ALA A 34 11.12 -4.28 0.91
C ALA A 34 10.59 -4.94 -0.37
N SER A 35 11.47 -5.14 -1.36
CA SER A 35 11.12 -5.79 -2.63
C SER A 35 10.66 -7.23 -2.43
N THR A 36 11.25 -7.96 -1.48
CA THR A 36 10.86 -9.35 -1.17
C THR A 36 9.48 -9.39 -0.52
N VAL A 37 9.19 -8.51 0.45
CA VAL A 37 7.87 -8.44 1.09
C VAL A 37 6.79 -8.10 0.06
N TRP A 38 7.04 -7.11 -0.81
CA TRP A 38 6.13 -6.78 -1.89
C TRP A 38 5.94 -7.94 -2.88
N ALA A 39 7.02 -8.64 -3.25
CA ALA A 39 6.93 -9.80 -4.13
C ALA A 39 6.11 -10.94 -3.51
N ILE A 40 6.34 -11.27 -2.24
CA ILE A 40 5.56 -12.28 -1.51
C ILE A 40 4.08 -11.88 -1.49
N THR A 41 3.80 -10.62 -1.16
CA THR A 41 2.44 -10.07 -1.10
C THR A 41 1.72 -10.19 -2.45
N LEU A 42 2.35 -9.74 -3.54
CA LEU A 42 1.79 -9.82 -4.89
C LEU A 42 1.57 -11.27 -5.32
N VAL A 43 2.54 -12.14 -5.09
CA VAL A 43 2.45 -13.55 -5.47
C VAL A 43 1.34 -14.25 -4.70
N LEU A 44 1.21 -14.05 -3.39
CA LEU A 44 0.15 -14.65 -2.59
C LEU A 44 -1.24 -14.16 -3.00
N ALA A 45 -1.38 -12.87 -3.33
CA ALA A 45 -2.63 -12.30 -3.82
C ALA A 45 -3.04 -12.89 -5.18
N THR A 46 -2.08 -13.02 -6.09
CA THR A 46 -2.33 -13.42 -7.48
C THR A 46 -2.12 -14.92 -7.74
N TRP A 47 -1.76 -15.70 -6.72
CA TRP A 47 -1.53 -17.14 -6.82
C TRP A 47 -2.68 -17.93 -7.46
N PRO A 48 -3.98 -17.65 -7.15
CA PRO A 48 -5.09 -18.33 -7.81
C PRO A 48 -5.13 -18.07 -9.32
N TRP A 49 -4.78 -16.87 -9.75
CA TRP A 49 -4.74 -16.52 -11.18
C TRP A 49 -3.60 -17.24 -11.88
N MET A 50 -2.43 -17.34 -11.24
CA MET A 50 -1.31 -18.10 -11.77
C MET A 50 -1.67 -19.58 -11.97
N LYS A 51 -2.38 -20.18 -10.99
CA LYS A 51 -2.85 -21.57 -11.10
C LYS A 51 -3.84 -21.76 -12.25
N ARG A 52 -4.85 -20.90 -12.36
CA ARG A 52 -5.81 -20.94 -13.49
C ARG A 52 -5.12 -20.80 -14.83
N LEU A 53 -4.13 -19.91 -14.90
CA LEU A 53 -3.35 -19.71 -16.12
C LEU A 53 -2.52 -20.94 -16.47
N GLN A 54 -1.92 -21.60 -15.48
CA GLN A 54 -1.20 -22.86 -15.65
C GLN A 54 -2.11 -23.96 -16.19
N ASP A 55 -3.33 -24.07 -15.66
CA ASP A 55 -4.32 -25.03 -16.13
C ASP A 55 -4.74 -24.73 -17.57
N THR A 56 -4.93 -23.47 -17.92
CA THR A 56 -5.26 -23.02 -19.29
C THR A 56 -4.16 -23.34 -20.30
N PHE A 57 -2.89 -23.30 -19.87
CA PHE A 57 -1.73 -23.63 -20.69
C PHE A 57 -1.33 -25.12 -20.63
N GLY A 58 -2.30 -26.00 -20.35
CA GLY A 58 -2.05 -27.45 -20.34
C GLY A 58 -1.06 -27.88 -19.27
N GLY A 59 -0.97 -27.21 -18.13
CA GLY A 59 -0.07 -27.50 -17.01
C GLY A 59 1.33 -26.88 -17.13
N SER A 60 1.62 -26.13 -18.19
CA SER A 60 2.92 -25.49 -18.40
C SER A 60 3.18 -24.40 -17.35
N ARG A 61 4.04 -24.71 -16.37
CA ARG A 61 4.46 -23.76 -15.34
C ARG A 61 5.23 -22.57 -15.92
N VAL A 62 6.11 -22.84 -16.90
CA VAL A 62 6.95 -21.82 -17.52
C VAL A 62 6.09 -20.78 -18.23
N ALA A 63 5.10 -21.21 -19.03
CA ALA A 63 4.20 -20.30 -19.74
C ALA A 63 3.41 -19.43 -18.74
N ALA A 64 2.83 -20.04 -17.70
CA ALA A 64 2.09 -19.30 -16.67
C ALA A 64 2.96 -18.28 -15.95
N VAL A 65 4.16 -18.65 -15.52
CA VAL A 65 5.13 -17.75 -14.85
C VAL A 65 5.52 -16.59 -15.77
N THR A 66 5.81 -16.89 -17.05
CA THR A 66 6.18 -15.85 -18.04
C THR A 66 5.06 -14.84 -18.22
N VAL A 67 3.82 -15.29 -18.41
CA VAL A 67 2.66 -14.40 -18.58
C VAL A 67 2.39 -13.59 -17.32
N MET A 68 2.45 -14.20 -16.12
CA MET A 68 2.25 -13.48 -14.86
C MET A 68 3.35 -12.44 -14.62
N THR A 69 4.61 -12.78 -14.90
CA THR A 69 5.75 -11.86 -14.74
C THR A 69 5.67 -10.72 -15.74
N LEU A 70 5.33 -11.02 -17.00
CA LEU A 70 5.13 -9.99 -18.03
C LEU A 70 3.93 -9.10 -17.69
N GLY A 71 2.83 -9.68 -17.20
CA GLY A 71 1.67 -8.93 -16.74
C GLY A 71 2.01 -7.96 -15.60
N LEU A 72 2.77 -8.41 -14.59
CA LEU A 72 3.26 -7.54 -13.53
C LEU A 72 4.21 -6.46 -14.07
N PHE A 73 5.12 -6.84 -14.98
CA PHE A 73 6.04 -5.88 -15.60
C PHE A 73 5.27 -4.78 -16.34
N LEU A 74 4.31 -5.12 -17.17
CA LEU A 74 3.50 -4.16 -17.91
C LEU A 74 2.62 -3.32 -16.96
N LEU A 75 2.02 -3.96 -15.95
CA LEU A 75 1.18 -3.29 -14.96
C LEU A 75 1.92 -2.16 -14.22
N PHE A 76 3.21 -2.34 -13.92
CA PHE A 76 4.02 -1.33 -13.27
C PHE A 76 4.72 -0.40 -14.26
N MET A 77 5.27 -0.93 -15.34
CA MET A 77 6.08 -0.15 -16.29
C MET A 77 5.25 0.82 -17.13
N ILE A 78 4.05 0.42 -17.56
CA ILE A 78 3.20 1.30 -18.37
C ILE A 78 2.81 2.56 -17.57
N PRO A 79 2.14 2.46 -16.39
CA PRO A 79 1.80 3.66 -15.63
C PRO A 79 3.02 4.45 -15.19
N LEU A 80 4.12 3.78 -14.85
CA LEU A 80 5.35 4.43 -14.43
C LEU A 80 5.98 5.26 -15.56
N SER A 81 6.05 4.70 -16.78
CA SER A 81 6.55 5.42 -17.97
C SER A 81 5.63 6.59 -18.35
N LEU A 82 4.30 6.39 -18.25
CA LEU A 82 3.33 7.46 -18.46
C LEU A 82 3.46 8.59 -17.43
N ALA A 83 3.68 8.24 -16.16
CA ALA A 83 3.90 9.21 -15.09
C ALA A 83 5.15 10.07 -15.35
N VAL A 84 6.27 9.43 -15.71
CA VAL A 84 7.51 10.14 -16.04
C VAL A 84 7.35 11.01 -17.27
N ALA A 85 6.73 10.49 -18.32
CA ALA A 85 6.45 11.26 -19.54
C ALA A 85 5.54 12.47 -19.24
N ALA A 86 4.50 12.29 -18.42
CA ALA A 86 3.61 13.37 -18.02
C ALA A 86 4.33 14.44 -17.18
N ILE A 87 5.18 14.04 -16.22
CA ILE A 87 5.98 14.97 -15.43
C ILE A 87 6.96 15.72 -16.33
N ALA A 88 7.66 15.04 -17.22
CA ALA A 88 8.62 15.66 -18.14
C ALA A 88 7.94 16.64 -19.10
N ALA A 89 6.79 16.26 -19.67
CA ALA A 89 6.03 17.12 -20.59
C ALA A 89 5.41 18.36 -19.90
N ASN A 90 5.17 18.31 -18.59
CA ASN A 90 4.56 19.40 -17.83
C ASN A 90 5.50 20.04 -16.80
N ALA A 91 6.81 19.83 -16.93
CA ALA A 91 7.81 20.27 -15.95
C ALA A 91 7.73 21.79 -15.68
N GLU A 92 7.58 22.62 -16.72
CA GLU A 92 7.43 24.08 -16.59
C GLU A 92 6.16 24.46 -15.83
N SER A 93 5.04 23.81 -16.13
CA SER A 93 3.77 24.03 -15.44
C SER A 93 3.84 23.62 -13.97
N ILE A 94 4.55 22.52 -13.66
CA ILE A 94 4.76 22.05 -12.28
C ILE A 94 5.65 23.03 -11.51
N LEU A 95 6.69 23.55 -12.15
CA LEU A 95 7.59 24.54 -11.54
C LEU A 95 6.89 25.87 -11.26
N SER A 96 5.93 26.27 -12.12
CA SER A 96 5.14 27.50 -11.97
C SER A 96 3.93 27.36 -11.04
N LEU A 97 3.62 26.16 -10.52
CA LEU A 97 2.50 25.93 -9.58
C LEU A 97 2.50 26.91 -8.37
N PRO A 98 3.64 27.16 -7.69
CA PRO A 98 3.66 28.10 -6.57
C PRO A 98 3.24 29.52 -6.96
N ASP A 99 3.60 29.94 -8.17
CA ASP A 99 3.27 31.28 -8.70
C ASP A 99 1.81 31.32 -9.17
N THR A 100 1.31 30.25 -9.76
CA THR A 100 -0.10 30.09 -10.14
C THR A 100 -1.01 30.17 -8.91
N ILE A 101 -0.64 29.47 -7.82
CA ILE A 101 -1.37 29.50 -6.55
C ILE A 101 -1.28 30.90 -5.91
N SER A 102 -0.16 31.60 -6.05
CA SER A 102 -0.01 32.99 -5.53
C SER A 102 -0.97 33.97 -6.17
N ASN A 103 -1.37 33.70 -7.41
CA ASN A 103 -2.32 34.52 -8.17
C ASN A 103 -3.77 33.99 -8.13
N PHE A 104 -3.99 32.88 -7.37
CA PHE A 104 -5.29 32.26 -7.31
C PHE A 104 -6.32 33.14 -6.60
N LYS A 105 -7.44 33.37 -7.28
CA LYS A 105 -8.62 34.05 -6.71
C LYS A 105 -9.72 33.03 -6.54
N ILE A 106 -10.24 32.90 -5.32
CA ILE A 106 -11.40 32.03 -5.07
C ILE A 106 -12.58 32.62 -5.88
N PRO A 107 -13.22 31.79 -6.74
CA PRO A 107 -14.41 32.28 -7.47
C PRO A 107 -15.58 32.51 -6.51
N ALA A 108 -16.53 33.35 -6.93
CA ALA A 108 -17.77 33.55 -6.18
C ALA A 108 -18.56 32.24 -6.06
N PRO A 109 -19.32 32.02 -4.97
CA PRO A 109 -20.17 30.86 -4.85
C PRO A 109 -21.14 30.79 -6.03
N PRO A 110 -21.36 29.60 -6.62
CA PRO A 110 -22.35 29.45 -7.69
C PRO A 110 -23.76 29.73 -7.17
N ASP A 111 -24.61 30.35 -7.98
CA ASP A 111 -25.98 30.74 -7.58
C ASP A 111 -26.82 29.55 -7.14
N TRP A 112 -26.64 28.39 -7.79
CA TRP A 112 -27.35 27.14 -7.42
C TRP A 112 -27.02 26.64 -6.01
N LEU A 113 -25.90 27.07 -5.41
CA LEU A 113 -25.54 26.64 -4.03
C LEU A 113 -26.53 27.21 -3.02
N GLU A 114 -27.09 28.39 -3.26
CA GLU A 114 -28.10 29.00 -2.38
C GLU A 114 -29.44 28.29 -2.45
N ASP A 115 -29.74 27.63 -3.56
CA ASP A 115 -31.01 26.91 -3.79
C ASP A 115 -31.07 25.53 -3.11
N ILE A 116 -29.99 25.06 -2.49
CA ILE A 116 -29.99 23.76 -1.80
C ILE A 116 -30.72 23.88 -0.45
N PRO A 117 -31.83 23.17 -0.25
CA PRO A 117 -32.56 23.18 1.02
C PRO A 117 -31.67 22.73 2.19
N LEU A 118 -31.77 23.41 3.33
CA LEU A 118 -31.08 23.11 4.60
C LEU A 118 -29.56 23.42 4.64
N ILE A 119 -28.82 23.34 3.53
CA ILE A 119 -27.36 23.43 3.51
C ILE A 119 -26.88 24.67 2.72
N GLY A 120 -27.63 25.13 1.73
CA GLY A 120 -27.20 26.17 0.78
C GLY A 120 -26.87 27.50 1.42
N GLY A 121 -27.71 27.99 2.32
CA GLY A 121 -27.48 29.25 3.04
C GLY A 121 -26.21 29.23 3.91
N PRO A 122 -26.04 28.24 4.82
CA PRO A 122 -24.81 28.11 5.61
C PRO A 122 -23.57 27.90 4.75
N ALA A 123 -23.65 27.09 3.68
CA ALA A 123 -22.52 26.81 2.80
C ALA A 123 -22.10 28.04 2.00
N SER A 124 -23.04 28.81 1.44
CA SER A 124 -22.75 30.05 0.71
C SER A 124 -22.20 31.13 1.64
N ALA A 125 -22.69 31.22 2.87
CA ALA A 125 -22.18 32.16 3.88
C ALA A 125 -20.74 31.82 4.27
N GLU A 126 -20.40 30.54 4.50
CA GLU A 126 -19.04 30.12 4.81
C GLU A 126 -18.10 30.30 3.60
N TRP A 127 -18.59 30.03 2.39
CA TRP A 127 -17.84 30.33 1.17
C TRP A 127 -17.53 31.84 1.02
N ARG A 128 -18.53 32.72 1.25
CA ARG A 128 -18.30 34.16 1.26
C ARG A 128 -17.38 34.61 2.38
N ARG A 129 -17.42 33.96 3.53
CA ARG A 129 -16.48 34.18 4.63
C ARG A 129 -15.04 33.86 4.22
N LEU A 130 -14.82 32.71 3.55
CA LEU A 130 -13.53 32.34 2.97
C LEU A 130 -13.05 33.35 1.93
N LEU A 131 -13.97 33.93 1.12
CA LEU A 131 -13.66 35.03 0.22
C LEU A 131 -13.24 36.31 0.98
N GLY A 132 -13.85 36.58 2.14
CA GLY A 132 -13.57 37.72 2.99
C GLY A 132 -12.26 37.65 3.78
N VAL A 133 -11.78 36.44 4.06
CA VAL A 133 -10.49 36.19 4.73
C VAL A 133 -9.29 36.63 3.89
N GLY A 134 -9.53 36.96 2.62
CA GLY A 134 -8.52 37.44 1.68
C GLY A 134 -7.75 36.28 1.01
N SER A 135 -7.68 36.36 -0.31
CA SER A 135 -6.94 35.36 -1.11
C SER A 135 -5.48 35.21 -0.68
N LEU A 136 -4.88 36.24 -0.08
CA LEU A 136 -3.50 36.25 0.38
C LEU A 136 -3.24 35.29 1.57
N GLU A 137 -4.20 35.16 2.48
CA GLU A 137 -4.03 34.32 3.66
C GLU A 137 -4.18 32.84 3.31
N ILE A 138 -5.15 32.50 2.45
CA ILE A 138 -5.34 31.15 1.93
C ILE A 138 -4.18 30.74 1.01
N VAL A 139 -3.74 31.66 0.15
CA VAL A 139 -2.53 31.49 -0.68
C VAL A 139 -1.30 31.29 0.21
N GLY A 140 -1.17 32.03 1.30
CA GLY A 140 -0.11 31.87 2.30
C GLY A 140 -0.09 30.48 2.92
N MET A 141 -1.26 29.90 3.21
CA MET A 141 -1.40 28.53 3.72
C MET A 141 -1.12 27.47 2.66
N LEU A 142 -1.52 27.68 1.42
CA LEU A 142 -1.36 26.69 0.33
C LEU A 142 0.03 26.69 -0.32
N ARG A 143 0.71 27.84 -0.36
CA ARG A 143 2.02 28.01 -0.99
C ARG A 143 3.10 27.05 -0.47
N PRO A 144 3.25 26.77 0.85
CA PRO A 144 4.19 25.76 1.35
C PRO A 144 3.88 24.38 0.82
N TYR A 145 2.60 24.00 0.78
CA TYR A 145 2.17 22.69 0.25
C TYR A 145 2.43 22.57 -1.25
N ALA A 146 2.16 23.62 -2.04
CA ALA A 146 2.46 23.65 -3.47
C ALA A 146 3.95 23.48 -3.74
N ARG A 147 4.82 24.17 -2.97
CA ARG A 147 6.27 24.01 -3.07
C ARG A 147 6.71 22.60 -2.69
N THR A 148 6.17 22.07 -1.60
CA THR A 148 6.45 20.71 -1.17
C THR A 148 6.00 19.69 -2.22
N MET A 149 4.83 19.87 -2.81
CA MET A 149 4.35 19.01 -3.90
C MET A 149 5.24 19.12 -5.14
N ALA A 150 5.57 20.32 -5.60
CA ALA A 150 6.46 20.52 -6.75
C ALA A 150 7.83 19.88 -6.50
N SER A 151 8.43 20.12 -5.33
CA SER A 151 9.72 19.51 -4.96
C SER A 151 9.64 17.99 -4.84
N TRP A 152 8.50 17.45 -4.37
CA TRP A 152 8.27 16.01 -4.30
C TRP A 152 8.17 15.38 -5.69
N PHE A 153 7.44 16.01 -6.64
CA PHE A 153 7.37 15.53 -8.02
C PHE A 153 8.72 15.55 -8.71
N ILE A 154 9.51 16.62 -8.52
CA ILE A 154 10.87 16.72 -9.06
C ILE A 154 11.79 15.69 -8.40
N GLY A 155 11.71 15.55 -7.09
CA GLY A 155 12.47 14.54 -6.34
C GLY A 155 12.08 13.11 -6.74
N ALA A 156 10.78 12.86 -7.00
CA ALA A 156 10.31 11.58 -7.51
C ALA A 156 10.87 11.27 -8.91
N ALA A 157 10.93 12.27 -9.79
CA ALA A 157 11.57 12.14 -11.10
C ALA A 157 13.08 11.86 -10.99
N GLY A 158 13.78 12.51 -10.05
CA GLY A 158 15.20 12.25 -9.74
C GLY A 158 15.45 10.88 -9.08
N GLY A 159 14.52 10.43 -8.22
CA GLY A 159 14.56 9.12 -7.57
C GLY A 159 14.06 7.96 -8.43
N PHE A 160 13.61 8.22 -9.65
CA PHE A 160 13.03 7.23 -10.57
C PHE A 160 13.91 5.99 -10.75
N GLY A 161 15.22 6.17 -10.89
CA GLY A 161 16.17 5.06 -11.06
C GLY A 161 16.16 4.07 -9.90
N LEU A 162 16.12 4.57 -8.66
CA LEU A 162 16.02 3.73 -7.46
C LEU A 162 14.66 3.06 -7.34
N GLY A 163 13.58 3.78 -7.62
CA GLY A 163 12.22 3.24 -7.64
C GLY A 163 12.08 2.14 -8.69
N LEU A 164 12.58 2.37 -9.90
CA LEU A 164 12.60 1.39 -10.98
C LEU A 164 13.39 0.13 -10.58
N MET A 165 14.55 0.30 -9.96
CA MET A 165 15.35 -0.82 -9.46
C MET A 165 14.57 -1.66 -8.44
N HIS A 166 13.87 -1.03 -7.50
CA HIS A 166 13.04 -1.76 -6.52
C HIS A 166 11.87 -2.50 -7.18
N VAL A 167 11.21 -1.90 -8.17
CA VAL A 167 10.15 -2.54 -8.93
C VAL A 167 10.68 -3.73 -9.72
N LEU A 168 11.79 -3.57 -10.45
CA LEU A 168 12.41 -4.66 -11.20
C LEU A 168 12.85 -5.81 -10.29
N LEU A 169 13.43 -5.48 -9.13
CA LEU A 169 13.80 -6.47 -8.13
C LEU A 169 12.57 -7.20 -7.57
N THR A 170 11.48 -6.47 -7.30
CA THR A 170 10.21 -7.08 -6.86
C THR A 170 9.67 -8.05 -7.90
N ILE A 171 9.70 -7.67 -9.18
CA ILE A 171 9.25 -8.53 -10.29
C ILE A 171 10.16 -9.76 -10.43
N ALA A 172 11.47 -9.60 -10.32
CA ALA A 172 12.41 -10.71 -10.39
C ALA A 172 12.19 -11.72 -9.25
N VAL A 173 12.04 -11.24 -8.01
CA VAL A 173 11.71 -12.09 -6.86
C VAL A 173 10.33 -12.74 -7.04
N ALA A 174 9.33 -12.00 -7.52
CA ALA A 174 8.00 -12.55 -7.80
C ALA A 174 8.06 -13.67 -8.86
N ALA A 175 8.86 -13.52 -9.92
CA ALA A 175 9.06 -14.57 -10.93
C ALA A 175 9.65 -15.84 -10.31
N ILE A 176 10.64 -15.71 -9.44
CA ILE A 176 11.22 -16.85 -8.70
C ILE A 176 10.18 -17.50 -7.79
N LEU A 177 9.37 -16.70 -7.09
CA LEU A 177 8.31 -17.21 -6.23
C LEU A 177 7.18 -17.87 -7.02
N TYR A 178 6.79 -17.36 -8.18
CA TYR A 178 5.84 -18.05 -9.07
C TYR A 178 6.42 -19.38 -9.56
N ALA A 179 7.70 -19.42 -9.88
CA ALA A 179 8.34 -20.65 -10.34
C ALA A 179 8.52 -21.72 -9.24
N LYS A 180 8.83 -21.29 -8.01
CA LYS A 180 9.23 -22.19 -6.90
C LYS A 180 8.41 -21.99 -5.61
N GLY A 181 7.27 -21.30 -5.64
CA GLY A 181 6.51 -20.91 -4.44
C GLY A 181 6.02 -22.09 -3.61
N GLU A 182 5.63 -23.20 -4.23
CA GLU A 182 5.22 -24.40 -3.52
C GLU A 182 6.39 -25.05 -2.76
N ALA A 183 7.58 -25.07 -3.35
CA ALA A 183 8.79 -25.55 -2.68
C ALA A 183 9.19 -24.62 -1.52
N ALA A 184 9.09 -23.30 -1.73
CA ALA A 184 9.34 -22.31 -0.67
C ALA A 184 8.35 -22.45 0.49
N ALA A 185 7.04 -22.55 0.20
CA ALA A 185 6.02 -22.79 1.21
C ALA A 185 6.24 -24.09 1.97
N GLY A 186 6.59 -25.18 1.28
CA GLY A 186 6.94 -26.46 1.89
C GLY A 186 8.19 -26.38 2.77
N TRP A 187 9.17 -25.57 2.39
CA TRP A 187 10.34 -25.31 3.22
C TRP A 187 9.96 -24.54 4.50
N CYS A 188 9.16 -23.48 4.40
CA CYS A 188 8.69 -22.73 5.54
C CYS A 188 7.89 -23.59 6.52
N ARG A 189 6.98 -24.45 6.02
CA ARG A 189 6.21 -25.38 6.86
C ARG A 189 7.11 -26.38 7.60
N ARG A 190 8.08 -27.00 6.91
CA ARG A 190 9.06 -27.92 7.54
C ARG A 190 9.91 -27.20 8.58
N PHE A 191 10.30 -25.96 8.32
CA PHE A 191 11.02 -25.14 9.29
C PHE A 191 10.16 -24.85 10.53
N GLY A 192 8.90 -24.44 10.35
CA GLY A 192 7.94 -24.25 11.44
C GLY A 192 7.72 -25.52 12.25
N LEU A 193 7.50 -26.64 11.57
CA LEU A 193 7.33 -27.97 12.20
C LEU A 193 8.57 -28.35 13.04
N ARG A 194 9.78 -28.08 12.55
CA ARG A 194 11.01 -28.37 13.28
C ARG A 194 11.23 -27.45 14.47
N LEU A 195 10.76 -26.20 14.41
CA LEU A 195 10.95 -25.20 15.45
C LEU A 195 9.98 -25.37 16.63
N ALA A 196 8.69 -25.59 16.34
CA ALA A 196 7.62 -25.61 17.33
C ALA A 196 6.60 -26.75 17.13
N GLY A 197 6.98 -27.82 16.42
CA GLY A 197 6.08 -28.94 16.13
C GLY A 197 4.90 -28.53 15.24
N VAL A 198 3.77 -29.22 15.39
CA VAL A 198 2.54 -28.96 14.62
C VAL A 198 2.10 -27.50 14.74
N ARG A 199 2.24 -26.90 15.92
CA ARG A 199 1.91 -25.48 16.18
C ARG A 199 2.73 -24.52 15.31
N GLY A 200 4.01 -24.85 15.06
CA GLY A 200 4.86 -24.05 14.17
C GLY A 200 4.43 -24.15 12.71
N GLU A 201 3.95 -25.31 12.26
CA GLU A 201 3.40 -25.44 10.91
C GLU A 201 2.09 -24.65 10.76
N GLU A 202 1.18 -24.73 11.72
CA GLU A 202 -0.07 -23.96 11.75
C GLU A 202 0.19 -22.46 11.73
N ALA A 203 1.15 -21.99 12.51
CA ALA A 203 1.57 -20.58 12.51
C ALA A 203 2.06 -20.11 11.13
N VAL A 204 2.81 -20.93 10.40
CA VAL A 204 3.25 -20.62 9.03
C VAL A 204 2.06 -20.54 8.06
N VAL A 205 1.09 -21.46 8.18
CA VAL A 205 -0.12 -21.43 7.35
C VAL A 205 -0.93 -20.17 7.64
N LEU A 206 -1.15 -19.86 8.92
CA LEU A 206 -1.87 -18.65 9.34
C LEU A 206 -1.19 -17.37 8.86
N ALA A 207 0.15 -17.30 8.96
CA ALA A 207 0.92 -16.17 8.41
C ALA A 207 0.67 -16.00 6.90
N GLY A 208 0.66 -17.09 6.14
CA GLY A 208 0.36 -17.06 4.71
C GLY A 208 -1.05 -16.55 4.40
N LEU A 209 -2.06 -16.99 5.18
CA LEU A 209 -3.44 -16.52 5.05
C LEU A 209 -3.59 -15.04 5.42
N ALA A 210 -2.94 -14.60 6.50
CA ALA A 210 -2.93 -13.19 6.91
C ALA A 210 -2.28 -12.29 5.85
N ILE A 211 -1.10 -12.65 5.33
CA ILE A 211 -0.44 -11.91 4.24
C ILE A 211 -1.35 -11.83 3.01
N ARG A 212 -1.98 -12.94 2.62
CA ARG A 212 -2.90 -12.97 1.49
C ARG A 212 -4.12 -12.08 1.71
N GLY A 213 -4.70 -12.07 2.91
CA GLY A 213 -5.83 -11.21 3.26
C GLY A 213 -5.48 -9.72 3.13
N VAL A 214 -4.35 -9.31 3.70
CA VAL A 214 -3.84 -7.94 3.58
C VAL A 214 -3.54 -7.59 2.12
N ALA A 215 -2.88 -8.49 1.39
CA ALA A 215 -2.53 -8.31 -0.01
C ALA A 215 -3.75 -8.10 -0.91
N LEU A 216 -4.77 -8.94 -0.76
CA LEU A 216 -6.04 -8.79 -1.49
C LEU A 216 -6.74 -7.48 -1.12
N GLY A 217 -6.72 -7.11 0.18
CA GLY A 217 -7.23 -5.84 0.64
C GLY A 217 -6.60 -4.68 -0.11
N VAL A 218 -5.27 -4.63 -0.15
CA VAL A 218 -4.51 -3.57 -0.82
C VAL A 218 -4.77 -3.54 -2.32
N VAL A 219 -4.73 -4.67 -3.02
CA VAL A 219 -4.92 -4.72 -4.48
C VAL A 219 -6.34 -4.33 -4.86
N VAL A 220 -7.35 -4.85 -4.16
CA VAL A 220 -8.77 -4.56 -4.47
C VAL A 220 -9.08 -3.09 -4.17
N THR A 221 -8.61 -2.55 -3.04
CA THR A 221 -8.83 -1.12 -2.73
C THR A 221 -8.11 -0.22 -3.71
N ALA A 222 -6.88 -0.53 -4.10
CA ALA A 222 -6.12 0.25 -5.09
C ALA A 222 -6.84 0.27 -6.45
N LEU A 223 -7.35 -0.86 -6.91
CA LEU A 223 -8.13 -0.94 -8.15
C LEU A 223 -9.42 -0.14 -8.06
N ALA A 224 -10.19 -0.30 -6.97
CA ALA A 224 -11.41 0.45 -6.76
C ALA A 224 -11.16 1.96 -6.74
N GLN A 225 -10.17 2.41 -6.00
CA GLN A 225 -9.78 3.82 -5.94
C GLN A 225 -9.30 4.35 -7.29
N ALA A 226 -8.51 3.59 -8.05
CA ALA A 226 -8.05 4.01 -9.37
C ALA A 226 -9.21 4.14 -10.37
N VAL A 227 -10.14 3.20 -10.35
CA VAL A 227 -11.36 3.26 -11.21
C VAL A 227 -12.24 4.45 -10.82
N LEU A 228 -12.51 4.64 -9.53
CA LEU A 228 -13.31 5.79 -9.05
C LEU A 228 -12.63 7.12 -9.36
N THR A 229 -11.31 7.20 -9.20
CA THR A 229 -10.52 8.38 -9.57
C THR A 229 -10.63 8.63 -11.06
N GLY A 230 -10.47 7.61 -11.90
CA GLY A 230 -10.59 7.74 -13.36
C GLY A 230 -11.97 8.21 -13.79
N ILE A 231 -13.03 7.65 -13.23
CA ILE A 231 -14.42 8.08 -13.47
C ILE A 231 -14.60 9.53 -13.03
N GLY A 232 -14.17 9.89 -11.81
CA GLY A 232 -14.28 11.26 -11.30
C GLY A 232 -13.58 12.29 -12.18
N LEU A 233 -12.35 12.00 -12.60
CA LEU A 233 -11.57 12.86 -13.50
C LEU A 233 -12.22 12.99 -14.89
N ALA A 234 -12.74 11.89 -15.43
CA ALA A 234 -13.41 11.87 -16.74
C ALA A 234 -14.72 12.68 -16.71
N VAL A 235 -15.55 12.49 -15.69
CA VAL A 235 -16.80 13.22 -15.50
C VAL A 235 -16.55 14.72 -15.28
N ALA A 236 -15.48 15.06 -14.55
CA ALA A 236 -15.05 16.44 -14.34
C ALA A 236 -14.37 17.06 -15.59
N GLY A 237 -14.21 16.32 -16.68
CA GLY A 237 -13.58 16.83 -17.91
C GLY A 237 -12.08 17.09 -17.80
N VAL A 238 -11.40 16.47 -16.83
CA VAL A 238 -9.94 16.63 -16.67
C VAL A 238 -9.23 15.97 -17.84
N PRO A 239 -8.33 16.67 -18.53
CA PRO A 239 -7.59 16.08 -19.65
C PRO A 239 -6.72 14.92 -19.16
N GLN A 240 -6.55 13.92 -20.03
CA GLN A 240 -5.75 12.72 -19.73
C GLN A 240 -6.22 11.93 -18.48
N ALA A 241 -7.52 11.92 -18.18
CA ALA A 241 -8.10 11.23 -17.03
C ALA A 241 -7.63 9.77 -16.90
N GLY A 242 -7.47 9.04 -18.02
CA GLY A 242 -6.96 7.66 -18.03
C GLY A 242 -5.50 7.55 -17.57
N VAL A 243 -4.64 8.47 -17.96
CA VAL A 243 -3.23 8.52 -17.51
C VAL A 243 -3.17 8.83 -16.02
N LEU A 244 -3.94 9.82 -15.57
CA LEU A 244 -4.02 10.19 -14.16
C LEU A 244 -4.60 9.05 -13.31
N ALA A 245 -5.57 8.29 -13.82
CA ALA A 245 -6.09 7.09 -13.16
C ALA A 245 -5.03 5.98 -13.04
N ALA A 246 -4.21 5.79 -14.08
CA ALA A 246 -3.09 4.84 -14.03
C ALA A 246 -2.00 5.28 -13.02
N ILE A 247 -1.70 6.57 -12.94
CA ILE A 247 -0.82 7.13 -11.91
C ILE A 247 -1.44 6.93 -10.51
N ALA A 248 -2.75 7.19 -10.36
CA ALA A 248 -3.46 6.96 -9.10
C ALA A 248 -3.39 5.49 -8.67
N LEU A 249 -3.49 4.52 -9.61
CA LEU A 249 -3.32 3.10 -9.32
C LEU A 249 -1.95 2.80 -8.69
N LEU A 250 -0.88 3.33 -9.28
CA LEU A 250 0.48 3.16 -8.72
C LEU A 250 0.60 3.77 -7.32
N LEU A 251 0.08 4.98 -7.13
CA LEU A 251 0.09 5.66 -5.84
C LEU A 251 -0.71 4.90 -4.77
N CYS A 252 -1.86 4.34 -5.15
CA CYS A 252 -2.68 3.50 -4.26
C CYS A 252 -1.97 2.18 -3.92
N ILE A 253 -1.32 1.51 -4.88
CA ILE A 253 -0.48 0.34 -4.61
C ILE A 253 0.69 0.72 -3.71
N ALA A 254 1.34 1.86 -3.94
CA ALA A 254 2.39 2.40 -3.09
C ALA A 254 1.89 2.94 -1.73
N GLN A 255 0.58 2.83 -1.43
CA GLN A 255 -0.06 3.28 -0.18
C GLN A 255 0.00 4.81 0.05
N LEU A 256 0.24 5.59 -1.00
CA LEU A 256 0.20 7.05 -0.96
C LEU A 256 -1.22 7.60 -1.16
N GLY A 257 -2.14 6.74 -1.64
CA GLY A 257 -3.53 7.07 -1.87
C GLY A 257 -3.78 7.91 -3.15
N PRO A 258 -5.04 8.04 -3.59
CA PRO A 258 -5.40 8.78 -4.79
C PRO A 258 -5.41 10.31 -4.59
N GLY A 259 -5.30 10.78 -3.35
CA GLY A 259 -5.34 12.19 -3.00
C GLY A 259 -4.29 13.03 -3.72
N LEU A 260 -3.10 12.46 -3.98
CA LEU A 260 -2.02 13.12 -4.72
C LEU A 260 -2.38 13.44 -6.19
N VAL A 261 -3.39 12.77 -6.75
CA VAL A 261 -3.92 13.07 -8.09
C VAL A 261 -5.17 13.92 -7.99
N ILE A 262 -6.09 13.57 -7.09
CA ILE A 262 -7.40 14.22 -6.96
C ILE A 262 -7.27 15.68 -6.48
N ILE A 263 -6.43 15.93 -5.46
CA ILE A 263 -6.29 17.28 -4.88
C ILE A 263 -5.74 18.29 -5.88
N PRO A 264 -4.63 18.02 -6.60
CA PRO A 264 -4.16 18.93 -7.64
C PRO A 264 -5.16 19.15 -8.78
N ALA A 265 -5.89 18.09 -9.17
CA ALA A 265 -6.91 18.19 -10.21
C ALA A 265 -8.08 19.12 -9.77
N ILE A 266 -8.53 19.02 -8.52
CA ILE A 266 -9.55 19.91 -7.94
C ILE A 266 -9.04 21.36 -7.95
N ILE A 267 -7.82 21.58 -7.46
CA ILE A 267 -7.21 22.93 -7.42
C ILE A 267 -7.12 23.49 -8.84
N TRP A 268 -6.70 22.69 -9.82
CA TRP A 268 -6.59 23.12 -11.21
C TRP A 268 -7.95 23.49 -11.82
N LEU A 269 -9.02 22.69 -11.56
CA LEU A 269 -10.37 22.98 -12.04
C LEU A 269 -10.89 24.31 -11.46
N PHE A 270 -10.70 24.55 -10.18
CA PHE A 270 -11.07 25.83 -9.57
C PHE A 270 -10.23 27.00 -10.13
N ALA A 271 -8.93 26.80 -10.34
CA ALA A 271 -8.04 27.83 -10.88
C ALA A 271 -8.39 28.23 -12.34
N THR A 272 -8.90 27.25 -13.12
CA THR A 272 -9.35 27.48 -14.50
C THR A 272 -10.80 28.00 -14.60
N GLY A 273 -11.46 28.28 -13.47
CA GLY A 273 -12.84 28.79 -13.43
C GLY A 273 -13.91 27.72 -13.66
N GLN A 274 -13.53 26.44 -13.74
CA GLN A 274 -14.46 25.32 -13.93
C GLN A 274 -15.04 24.85 -12.58
N THR A 275 -15.67 25.75 -11.85
CA THR A 275 -16.14 25.52 -10.47
C THR A 275 -17.09 24.33 -10.37
N GLY A 276 -18.02 24.15 -11.33
CA GLY A 276 -18.94 23.02 -11.34
C GLY A 276 -18.22 21.67 -11.43
N ALA A 277 -17.25 21.57 -12.35
CA ALA A 277 -16.40 20.37 -12.49
C ALA A 277 -15.55 20.10 -11.24
N GLY A 278 -15.00 21.16 -10.63
CA GLY A 278 -14.25 21.07 -9.38
C GLY A 278 -15.09 20.52 -8.22
N ILE A 279 -16.35 20.96 -8.10
CA ILE A 279 -17.27 20.45 -7.09
C ILE A 279 -17.65 18.97 -7.36
N ILE A 280 -17.92 18.60 -8.61
CA ILE A 280 -18.19 17.21 -8.99
C ILE A 280 -17.01 16.33 -8.58
N LEU A 281 -15.79 16.76 -8.92
CA LEU A 281 -14.60 15.99 -8.57
C LEU A 281 -14.36 15.93 -7.05
N LEU A 282 -14.71 16.96 -6.31
CA LEU A 282 -14.64 16.97 -4.84
C LEU A 282 -15.64 15.97 -4.24
N VAL A 283 -16.90 15.97 -4.72
CA VAL A 283 -17.96 15.06 -4.26
C VAL A 283 -17.62 13.60 -4.53
N ILE A 284 -17.00 13.29 -5.67
CA ILE A 284 -16.53 11.92 -5.99
C ILE A 284 -15.21 11.61 -5.27
N GLY A 285 -14.32 12.57 -5.18
CA GLY A 285 -12.96 12.41 -4.66
C GLY A 285 -12.92 12.12 -3.16
N VAL A 286 -13.73 12.81 -2.36
CA VAL A 286 -13.77 12.61 -0.90
C VAL A 286 -14.15 11.16 -0.55
N PRO A 287 -15.28 10.59 -1.05
CA PRO A 287 -15.56 9.17 -0.85
C PRO A 287 -14.46 8.25 -1.38
N THR A 288 -13.85 8.57 -2.54
CA THR A 288 -12.79 7.75 -3.14
C THR A 288 -11.57 7.65 -2.22
N VAL A 289 -11.16 8.74 -1.58
CA VAL A 289 -10.06 8.73 -0.60
C VAL A 289 -10.45 7.94 0.65
N LEU A 290 -11.71 8.04 1.10
CA LEU A 290 -12.19 7.37 2.30
C LEU A 290 -12.47 5.87 2.11
N VAL A 291 -12.66 5.40 0.89
CA VAL A 291 -12.92 3.97 0.57
C VAL A 291 -11.88 3.04 1.21
N ASP A 292 -10.63 3.46 1.26
CA ASP A 292 -9.53 2.66 1.85
C ASP A 292 -9.77 2.36 3.33
N ASN A 293 -10.32 3.31 4.07
CA ASN A 293 -10.58 3.16 5.51
C ASN A 293 -11.72 2.18 5.83
N VAL A 294 -12.60 1.89 4.86
CA VAL A 294 -13.73 0.98 5.03
C VAL A 294 -13.47 -0.36 4.35
N LEU A 295 -13.05 -0.32 3.09
CA LEU A 295 -12.93 -1.52 2.26
C LEU A 295 -11.76 -2.40 2.70
N ARG A 296 -10.63 -1.80 3.09
CA ARG A 296 -9.43 -2.53 3.51
C ARG A 296 -9.68 -3.40 4.76
N PRO A 297 -10.19 -2.90 5.90
CA PRO A 297 -10.51 -3.73 7.06
C PRO A 297 -11.51 -4.85 6.76
N LEU A 298 -12.52 -4.55 5.92
CA LEU A 298 -13.54 -5.52 5.52
C LEU A 298 -12.95 -6.69 4.72
N LEU A 299 -12.01 -6.41 3.82
CA LEU A 299 -11.34 -7.44 2.99
C LEU A 299 -10.32 -8.25 3.80
N ILE A 300 -9.58 -7.62 4.70
CA ILE A 300 -8.62 -8.31 5.57
C ILE A 300 -9.35 -9.31 6.47
N ARG A 301 -10.50 -8.92 7.03
CA ARG A 301 -11.33 -9.79 7.87
C ARG A 301 -11.80 -11.05 7.16
N ARG A 302 -12.00 -11.02 5.83
CA ARG A 302 -12.40 -12.21 5.05
C ARG A 302 -11.26 -13.20 4.81
N GLY A 303 -10.02 -12.80 5.05
CA GLY A 303 -8.82 -13.61 4.79
C GLY A 303 -8.32 -14.40 6.00
N ALA A 304 -8.64 -13.98 7.22
CA ALA A 304 -8.24 -14.66 8.46
C ALA A 304 -9.29 -14.36 9.54
N ASP A 305 -9.69 -15.38 10.30
CA ASP A 305 -10.61 -15.25 11.45
C ASP A 305 -9.88 -14.61 12.65
N LEU A 306 -9.46 -13.36 12.46
CA LEU A 306 -8.74 -12.59 13.47
C LEU A 306 -9.62 -11.46 14.03
N PRO A 307 -9.49 -11.14 15.33
CA PRO A 307 -10.15 -9.97 15.91
C PRO A 307 -9.77 -8.70 15.14
N LEU A 308 -10.77 -7.89 14.76
CA LEU A 308 -10.56 -6.65 14.01
C LEU A 308 -9.58 -5.71 14.71
N LEU A 309 -9.63 -5.66 16.04
CA LEU A 309 -8.72 -4.86 16.86
C LEU A 309 -7.26 -5.27 16.64
N LEU A 310 -6.98 -6.56 16.58
CA LEU A 310 -5.64 -7.10 16.38
C LEU A 310 -5.08 -6.73 14.99
N ILE A 311 -5.95 -6.78 13.96
CA ILE A 311 -5.60 -6.36 12.62
C ILE A 311 -5.28 -4.85 12.61
N LEU A 312 -6.13 -4.03 13.24
CA LEU A 312 -5.95 -2.58 13.28
C LEU A 312 -4.66 -2.19 14.02
N VAL A 313 -4.43 -2.77 15.19
CA VAL A 313 -3.19 -2.56 15.97
C VAL A 313 -1.98 -3.05 15.19
N GLY A 314 -2.08 -4.18 14.49
CA GLY A 314 -1.01 -4.72 13.65
C GLY A 314 -0.65 -3.80 12.48
N VAL A 315 -1.65 -3.25 11.80
CA VAL A 315 -1.46 -2.31 10.69
C VAL A 315 -0.84 -1.01 11.16
N ILE A 316 -1.43 -0.36 12.18
CA ILE A 316 -0.97 0.94 12.69
C ILE A 316 0.39 0.77 13.39
N GLY A 317 0.52 -0.19 14.30
CA GLY A 317 1.76 -0.45 15.04
C GLY A 317 2.87 -0.90 14.10
N GLY A 318 2.57 -1.76 13.12
CA GLY A 318 3.50 -2.18 12.10
C GLY A 318 4.00 -1.00 11.26
N LEU A 319 3.10 -0.13 10.81
CA LEU A 319 3.43 1.07 10.04
C LEU A 319 4.35 2.01 10.82
N LEU A 320 4.09 2.22 12.10
CA LEU A 320 4.91 3.08 12.97
C LEU A 320 6.28 2.46 13.25
N ALA A 321 6.35 1.14 13.46
CA ALA A 321 7.59 0.46 13.83
C ALA A 321 8.52 0.17 12.62
N PHE A 322 7.94 -0.23 11.48
CA PHE A 322 8.67 -0.73 10.32
C PHE A 322 8.38 0.06 9.03
N GLY A 323 7.63 1.17 9.12
CA GLY A 323 7.21 1.94 7.94
C GLY A 323 6.28 1.12 7.03
N MET A 324 6.37 1.35 5.71
CA MET A 324 5.49 0.73 4.71
C MET A 324 5.51 -0.82 4.73
N ILE A 325 6.65 -1.42 5.07
CA ILE A 325 6.78 -2.88 5.22
C ILE A 325 5.93 -3.37 6.38
N GLY A 326 5.86 -2.59 7.46
CA GLY A 326 5.11 -2.92 8.67
C GLY A 326 3.61 -3.07 8.46
N LEU A 327 3.05 -2.43 7.43
CA LEU A 327 1.64 -2.58 7.04
C LEU A 327 1.28 -4.05 6.73
N PHE A 328 2.23 -4.82 6.19
CA PHE A 328 2.07 -6.24 5.88
C PHE A 328 2.56 -7.12 7.02
N VAL A 329 3.73 -6.79 7.57
CA VAL A 329 4.41 -7.62 8.58
C VAL A 329 3.74 -7.50 9.95
N GLY A 330 3.22 -6.32 10.31
CA GLY A 330 2.57 -6.08 11.61
C GLY A 330 1.37 -7.00 11.88
N PRO A 331 0.34 -7.04 11.02
CA PRO A 331 -0.79 -7.95 11.18
C PRO A 331 -0.37 -9.43 11.23
N VAL A 332 0.65 -9.82 10.45
CA VAL A 332 1.15 -11.20 10.41
C VAL A 332 1.81 -11.58 11.73
N ILE A 333 2.67 -10.71 12.27
CA ILE A 333 3.32 -10.96 13.57
C ILE A 333 2.26 -11.10 14.66
N LEU A 334 1.29 -10.18 14.72
CA LEU A 334 0.26 -10.24 15.75
C LEU A 334 -0.66 -11.46 15.58
N ALA A 335 -1.01 -11.83 14.34
CA ALA A 335 -1.80 -13.02 14.06
C ALA A 335 -1.11 -14.30 14.53
N VAL A 336 0.16 -14.45 14.20
CA VAL A 336 0.96 -15.61 14.62
C VAL A 336 1.12 -15.63 16.14
N THR A 337 1.43 -14.49 16.76
CA THR A 337 1.56 -14.38 18.22
C THR A 337 0.26 -14.72 18.91
N HIS A 338 -0.88 -14.19 18.44
CA HIS A 338 -2.19 -14.50 19.01
C HIS A 338 -2.51 -16.00 18.93
N ALA A 339 -2.32 -16.62 17.78
CA ALA A 339 -2.57 -18.04 17.61
C ALA A 339 -1.68 -18.90 18.50
N LEU A 340 -0.39 -18.56 18.63
CA LEU A 340 0.51 -19.28 19.53
C LEU A 340 0.12 -19.12 21.00
N LEU A 341 -0.32 -17.92 21.41
CA LEU A 341 -0.79 -17.66 22.78
C LEU A 341 -2.09 -18.40 23.10
N GLU A 342 -3.09 -18.36 22.19
CA GLU A 342 -4.34 -19.10 22.37
C GLU A 342 -4.10 -20.59 22.56
N HIS A 343 -3.25 -21.18 21.72
CA HIS A 343 -2.90 -22.60 21.86
C HIS A 343 -2.13 -22.89 23.14
N TRP A 344 -1.28 -21.96 23.60
CA TRP A 344 -0.55 -22.11 24.85
C TRP A 344 -1.49 -22.11 26.06
N ILE A 345 -2.46 -21.17 26.07
CA ILE A 345 -3.49 -21.08 27.14
C ILE A 345 -4.39 -22.32 27.12
N ALA A 346 -4.83 -22.77 25.93
CA ALA A 346 -5.69 -23.94 25.81
C ALA A 346 -5.01 -25.25 26.24
N ALA A 347 -3.68 -25.34 26.15
CA ALA A 347 -2.92 -26.51 26.57
C ALA A 347 -2.88 -26.71 28.11
N ASP A 348 -3.11 -25.66 28.89
CA ASP A 348 -3.13 -25.69 30.37
C ASP A 348 -4.55 -25.90 30.94
N THR A 349 -5.58 -26.00 30.09
CA THR A 349 -6.95 -26.30 30.57
C THR A 349 -7.11 -27.82 30.70
N PRO A 350 -7.29 -28.38 31.92
CA PRO A 350 -7.55 -29.81 32.06
C PRO A 350 -8.83 -30.19 31.29
N PRO A 351 -8.90 -31.37 30.66
CA PRO A 351 -10.15 -31.80 30.04
C PRO A 351 -11.22 -31.80 31.12
N ASP A 352 -12.29 -31.02 30.88
CA ASP A 352 -13.45 -30.97 31.76
C ASP A 352 -13.88 -32.40 32.06
N SER A 353 -13.83 -32.80 33.33
CA SER A 353 -14.40 -34.01 33.83
C SER A 353 -15.89 -34.02 33.44
N GLU A 354 -16.29 -34.90 32.55
CA GLU A 354 -17.69 -35.17 32.26
C GLU A 354 -18.48 -35.28 33.57
N PRO A 355 -19.60 -34.56 33.72
CA PRO A 355 -20.47 -34.79 34.88
C PRO A 355 -21.10 -36.17 34.72
N THR A 356 -20.80 -37.04 35.68
CA THR A 356 -21.43 -38.36 35.89
C THR A 356 -22.91 -38.22 36.20
#